data_9f01a054b7bbbb1e51e7ea0d7f23dff4
#
_entry.id   9f01a054b7bbbb1e51e7ea0d7f23dff4
#
_cell.length_a   1.000
_cell.length_b   1.000
_cell.length_c   1.000
_cell.angle_alpha   90.00
_cell.angle_beta   90.00
_cell.angle_gamma   90.00
#
_symmetry.space_group_name_H-M   'P 1'
#
loop_
_entity.id
_entity.type
_entity.pdbx_description
1 polymer ?
#
loop_
_entity_poly.entity_id
_entity_poly.type
_entity_poly.pdbx_seq_one_letter_code
_entity_poly.pdbx_strand_id
1 'polypeptide(L)'
;MSLTSVTIISPEAANGRNVVALGVTKAFAAAKKTAVFRPAVCRKETFTDVLLEASNSGLSREQSVGVCPKRARTDKEGSRADIVAAYTEAIETAQPEAVVVVGTDKSAINDPSIFAFNADVAADLKSVVLLAVC
;
A
#
# COMPACT_ATOMS: atom_id res chain seq x y z
N MET A 1 20.95 -3.86 -6.57
CA MET A 1 20.40 -2.90 -5.61
C MET A 1 19.21 -3.50 -4.88
N SER A 2 19.20 -3.40 -3.57
CA SER A 2 18.10 -3.92 -2.78
C SER A 2 16.97 -2.90 -2.70
N LEU A 3 15.74 -3.39 -2.88
CA LEU A 3 14.55 -2.57 -2.74
C LEU A 3 14.15 -2.51 -1.27
N THR A 4 13.91 -1.32 -0.76
CA THR A 4 13.34 -1.14 0.56
C THR A 4 11.83 -1.08 0.42
N SER A 5 11.12 -2.04 1.02
CA SER A 5 9.66 -2.10 0.98
C SER A 5 9.11 -2.07 2.39
N VAL A 6 8.28 -1.08 2.68
CA VAL A 6 7.66 -0.91 4.00
C VAL A 6 6.15 -0.89 3.83
N THR A 7 5.46 -1.75 4.59
CA THR A 7 4.00 -1.79 4.61
C THR A 7 3.49 -1.14 5.90
N ILE A 8 2.67 -0.13 5.76
CA ILE A 8 2.10 0.60 6.90
C ILE A 8 0.67 0.16 7.08
N ILE A 9 0.38 -0.43 8.24
CA ILE A 9 -0.96 -0.90 8.58
C ILE A 9 -1.32 -0.39 9.97
N SER A 10 -2.61 -0.38 10.26
CA SER A 10 -3.12 0.01 11.58
C SER A 10 -4.27 -0.89 11.97
N PRO A 11 -4.34 -1.33 13.24
CA PRO A 11 -5.51 -2.06 13.75
C PRO A 11 -6.67 -1.11 14.04
N GLU A 12 -6.44 0.20 13.98
CA GLU A 12 -7.41 1.23 14.33
C GLU A 12 -7.89 1.98 13.09
N ALA A 13 -8.62 3.06 13.30
CA ALA A 13 -9.11 3.90 12.21
C ALA A 13 -7.93 4.58 11.47
N ALA A 14 -8.19 5.02 10.26
CA ALA A 14 -7.17 5.40 9.29
C ALA A 14 -6.32 6.63 9.63
N ASN A 15 -6.76 7.48 10.55
CA ASN A 15 -6.14 8.81 10.73
C ASN A 15 -4.66 8.74 11.08
N GLY A 16 -4.28 7.95 12.08
CA GLY A 16 -2.88 7.83 12.47
C GLY A 16 -2.04 7.18 11.38
N ARG A 17 -2.59 6.14 10.74
CA ARG A 17 -1.93 5.45 9.64
C ARG A 17 -1.65 6.42 8.48
N ASN A 18 -2.62 7.27 8.13
CA ASN A 18 -2.46 8.20 7.01
C ASN A 18 -1.35 9.21 7.27
N VAL A 19 -1.26 9.73 8.48
CA VAL A 19 -0.20 10.67 8.85
C VAL A 19 1.17 10.00 8.75
N VAL A 20 1.30 8.80 9.28
CA VAL A 20 2.55 8.04 9.22
C VAL A 20 2.92 7.71 7.77
N ALA A 21 1.95 7.25 6.99
CA ALA A 21 2.18 6.88 5.58
C ALA A 21 2.68 8.07 4.77
N LEU A 22 2.06 9.22 4.94
CA LEU A 22 2.46 10.42 4.22
C LEU A 22 3.85 10.89 4.65
N GLY A 23 4.13 10.89 5.95
CA GLY A 23 5.43 11.28 6.48
C GLY A 23 6.55 10.36 5.99
N VAL A 24 6.33 9.04 6.02
CA VAL A 24 7.31 8.07 5.55
C VAL A 24 7.55 8.23 4.04
N THR A 25 6.49 8.43 3.26
CA THR A 25 6.61 8.64 1.82
C THR A 25 7.45 9.88 1.51
N LYS A 26 7.17 10.99 2.18
CA LYS A 26 7.93 12.21 1.99
C LYS A 26 9.39 12.06 2.39
N ALA A 27 9.64 11.37 3.50
CA ALA A 27 11.02 11.15 3.98
C ALA A 27 11.83 10.31 2.99
N PHE A 28 11.26 9.23 2.47
CA PHE A 28 11.95 8.42 1.48
C PHE A 28 12.14 9.17 0.16
N ALA A 29 11.11 9.89 -0.29
CA ALA A 29 11.15 10.61 -1.57
C ALA A 29 12.22 11.73 -1.55
N ALA A 30 12.52 12.28 -0.39
CA ALA A 30 13.58 13.28 -0.25
C ALA A 30 14.97 12.68 -0.48
N ALA A 31 15.15 11.38 -0.28
CA ALA A 31 16.46 10.73 -0.34
C ALA A 31 16.63 9.78 -1.54
N LYS A 32 15.55 9.23 -2.08
CA LYS A 32 15.64 8.20 -3.12
C LYS A 32 14.36 8.13 -3.94
N LYS A 33 14.41 7.42 -5.06
CA LYS A 33 13.22 7.22 -5.90
C LYS A 33 12.24 6.32 -5.13
N THR A 34 11.06 6.85 -4.86
CA THR A 34 10.07 6.22 -3.99
C THR A 34 8.74 6.09 -4.69
N ALA A 35 8.20 4.87 -4.70
CA ALA A 35 6.86 4.58 -5.18
C ALA A 35 5.92 4.33 -4.00
N VAL A 36 4.63 4.50 -4.23
CA VAL A 36 3.59 4.08 -3.27
C VAL A 36 2.74 3.02 -3.92
N PHE A 37 2.21 2.11 -3.09
CA PHE A 37 1.36 1.03 -3.57
C PHE A 37 0.24 0.78 -2.57
N ARG A 38 -0.99 0.70 -3.09
CA ARG A 38 -2.18 0.40 -2.30
C ARG A 38 -2.73 -0.96 -2.73
N PRO A 39 -2.52 -2.02 -1.93
CA PRO A 39 -2.99 -3.38 -2.31
C PRO A 39 -4.48 -3.47 -2.55
N ALA A 40 -5.28 -2.84 -1.70
CA ALA A 40 -6.74 -2.84 -1.88
C ALA A 40 -7.29 -1.48 -1.46
N VAL A 41 -7.90 -0.77 -2.40
CA VAL A 41 -8.39 0.58 -2.17
C VAL A 41 -9.58 0.86 -3.09
N CYS A 42 -10.55 1.64 -2.59
CA CYS A 42 -11.70 2.05 -3.38
C CYS A 42 -11.29 2.99 -4.51
N ARG A 43 -11.97 2.86 -5.64
CA ARG A 43 -11.70 3.70 -6.81
C ARG A 43 -11.80 5.19 -6.51
N LYS A 44 -12.72 5.57 -5.62
CA LYS A 44 -12.99 6.97 -5.27
C LYS A 44 -12.20 7.46 -4.07
N GLU A 45 -11.37 6.62 -3.48
CA GLU A 45 -10.59 7.01 -2.31
C GLU A 45 -9.56 8.06 -2.72
N THR A 46 -9.43 9.14 -1.94
CA THR A 46 -8.63 10.29 -2.30
C THR A 46 -7.24 10.32 -1.69
N PHE A 47 -7.00 9.57 -0.62
CA PHE A 47 -5.71 9.57 0.05
C PHE A 47 -4.60 9.03 -0.85
N THR A 48 -4.93 8.10 -1.74
CA THR A 48 -3.96 7.57 -2.70
C THR A 48 -3.37 8.68 -3.56
N ASP A 49 -4.20 9.64 -3.98
CA ASP A 49 -3.73 10.78 -4.77
C ASP A 49 -2.77 11.65 -3.98
N VAL A 50 -3.02 11.83 -2.69
CA VAL A 50 -2.12 12.58 -1.81
C VAL A 50 -0.76 11.89 -1.70
N LEU A 51 -0.77 10.56 -1.55
CA LEU A 51 0.46 9.76 -1.50
C LEU A 51 1.23 9.84 -2.82
N LEU A 52 0.53 9.73 -3.94
CA LEU A 52 1.16 9.81 -5.25
C LEU A 52 1.83 11.16 -5.47
N GLU A 53 1.19 12.23 -5.03
CA GLU A 53 1.77 13.56 -5.12
C GLU A 53 3.04 13.68 -4.28
N ALA A 54 3.09 13.02 -3.14
CA ALA A 54 4.27 13.01 -2.26
C ALA A 54 5.38 12.09 -2.76
N SER A 55 5.04 11.11 -3.61
CA SER A 55 6.02 10.17 -4.19
C SER A 55 6.72 10.81 -5.39
N ASN A 56 7.74 10.13 -5.90
CA ASN A 56 8.49 10.63 -7.05
C ASN A 56 8.79 9.53 -8.08
N SER A 57 7.97 8.48 -8.11
CA SER A 57 8.18 7.35 -9.02
C SER A 57 7.67 7.57 -10.43
N GLY A 58 6.71 8.47 -10.61
CA GLY A 58 6.06 8.69 -11.89
C GLY A 58 4.94 7.71 -12.21
N LEU A 59 4.60 6.81 -11.29
CA LEU A 59 3.50 5.86 -11.49
C LEU A 59 2.14 6.58 -11.45
N SER A 60 1.22 6.11 -12.30
CA SER A 60 -0.16 6.58 -12.26
C SER A 60 -0.91 5.90 -11.12
N ARG A 61 -2.13 6.39 -10.85
CA ARG A 61 -2.99 5.77 -9.83
C ARG A 61 -3.26 4.31 -10.17
N GLU A 62 -3.58 4.01 -11.42
CA GLU A 62 -3.88 2.65 -11.86
C GLU A 62 -2.70 1.70 -11.67
N GLN A 63 -1.49 2.20 -11.85
CA GLN A 63 -0.28 1.42 -11.66
C GLN A 63 0.08 1.24 -10.19
N SER A 64 -0.54 2.01 -9.31
CA SER A 64 -0.22 2.04 -7.88
C SER A 64 -1.24 1.33 -7.01
N VAL A 65 -2.24 0.69 -7.59
CA VAL A 65 -3.29 -0.01 -6.84
C VAL A 65 -3.41 -1.45 -7.29
N GLY A 66 -3.84 -2.32 -6.37
CA GLY A 66 -4.04 -3.73 -6.67
C GLY A 66 -5.49 -4.03 -7.01
N VAL A 67 -6.29 -4.39 -6.01
CA VAL A 67 -7.68 -4.81 -6.20
C VAL A 67 -8.62 -3.87 -5.45
N CYS A 68 -9.93 -3.98 -5.73
CA CYS A 68 -10.91 -3.24 -4.92
C CYS A 68 -11.17 -3.98 -3.61
N PRO A 69 -11.53 -3.27 -2.52
CA PRO A 69 -11.76 -3.90 -1.22
C PRO A 69 -12.84 -4.97 -1.23
N LYS A 70 -13.87 -4.80 -2.04
CA LYS A 70 -14.93 -5.80 -2.16
C LYS A 70 -14.39 -7.15 -2.62
N ARG A 71 -13.50 -7.15 -3.61
CA ARG A 71 -12.88 -8.38 -4.08
C ARG A 71 -11.95 -8.96 -3.03
N ALA A 72 -11.21 -8.13 -2.31
CA ALA A 72 -10.33 -8.58 -1.24
C ALA A 72 -11.13 -9.32 -0.16
N ARG A 73 -12.36 -8.89 0.10
CA ARG A 73 -13.22 -9.53 1.08
C ARG A 73 -13.83 -10.84 0.56
N THR A 74 -14.23 -10.89 -0.72
CA THR A 74 -14.94 -12.03 -1.28
C THR A 74 -14.04 -13.12 -1.84
N ASP A 75 -12.81 -12.77 -2.26
CA ASP A 75 -11.86 -13.71 -2.83
C ASP A 75 -10.45 -13.33 -2.36
N LYS A 76 -10.12 -13.72 -1.14
CA LYS A 76 -8.84 -13.35 -0.53
C LYS A 76 -7.63 -13.94 -1.27
N GLU A 77 -7.71 -15.20 -1.66
CA GLU A 77 -6.58 -15.86 -2.32
C GLU A 77 -6.33 -15.31 -3.72
N GLY A 78 -7.38 -15.14 -4.53
CA GLY A 78 -7.26 -14.54 -5.85
C GLY A 78 -6.79 -13.11 -5.78
N SER A 79 -7.29 -12.35 -4.78
CA SER A 79 -6.86 -10.98 -4.56
C SER A 79 -5.37 -10.90 -4.22
N ARG A 80 -4.88 -11.79 -3.35
CA ARG A 80 -3.47 -11.80 -2.98
C ARG A 80 -2.58 -12.05 -4.18
N ALA A 81 -2.97 -13.00 -5.06
CA ALA A 81 -2.22 -13.28 -6.28
C ALA A 81 -2.20 -12.05 -7.21
N ASP A 82 -3.33 -11.40 -7.39
CA ASP A 82 -3.43 -10.21 -8.24
C ASP A 82 -2.67 -9.03 -7.65
N ILE A 83 -2.66 -8.88 -6.33
CA ILE A 83 -1.90 -7.84 -5.66
C ILE A 83 -0.41 -8.03 -5.89
N VAL A 84 0.09 -9.26 -5.76
CA VAL A 84 1.51 -9.55 -6.03
C VAL A 84 1.86 -9.22 -7.47
N ALA A 85 1.00 -9.59 -8.42
CA ALA A 85 1.22 -9.31 -9.84
C ALA A 85 1.28 -7.80 -10.11
N ALA A 86 0.32 -7.04 -9.55
CA ALA A 86 0.27 -5.59 -9.71
C ALA A 86 1.49 -4.90 -9.08
N TYR A 87 1.90 -5.36 -7.90
CA TYR A 87 3.06 -4.83 -7.21
C TYR A 87 4.34 -5.07 -8.02
N THR A 88 4.51 -6.29 -8.51
CA THR A 88 5.67 -6.65 -9.32
C THR A 88 5.75 -5.80 -10.57
N GLU A 89 4.61 -5.61 -11.25
CA GLU A 89 4.55 -4.77 -12.44
C GLU A 89 4.91 -3.31 -12.12
N ALA A 90 4.42 -2.78 -11.01
CA ALA A 90 4.74 -1.42 -10.59
C ALA A 90 6.25 -1.25 -10.34
N ILE A 91 6.87 -2.23 -9.69
CA ILE A 91 8.31 -2.19 -9.42
C ILE A 91 9.11 -2.28 -10.71
N GLU A 92 8.71 -3.15 -11.64
CA GLU A 92 9.40 -3.28 -12.91
C GLU A 92 9.27 -2.00 -13.75
N THR A 93 8.12 -1.35 -13.70
CA THR A 93 7.86 -0.13 -14.47
C THR A 93 8.64 1.06 -13.92
N ALA A 94 8.58 1.28 -12.61
CA ALA A 94 9.19 2.46 -11.99
C ALA A 94 10.64 2.25 -11.58
N GLN A 95 11.03 1.02 -11.28
CA GLN A 95 12.33 0.67 -10.73
C GLN A 95 12.71 1.56 -9.55
N PRO A 96 11.85 1.62 -8.51
CA PRO A 96 12.11 2.49 -7.36
C PRO A 96 13.17 1.89 -6.44
N GLU A 97 13.77 2.73 -5.61
CA GLU A 97 14.66 2.30 -4.55
C GLU A 97 13.88 1.98 -3.28
N ALA A 98 12.71 2.58 -3.11
CA ALA A 98 11.85 2.35 -1.96
C ALA A 98 10.39 2.31 -2.41
N VAL A 99 9.60 1.48 -1.73
CA VAL A 99 8.15 1.41 -1.92
C VAL A 99 7.47 1.52 -0.58
N VAL A 100 6.51 2.42 -0.47
CA VAL A 100 5.65 2.54 0.71
C VAL A 100 4.31 1.90 0.35
N VAL A 101 4.02 0.78 0.99
CA VAL A 101 2.76 0.06 0.81
C VAL A 101 1.84 0.48 1.95
N VAL A 102 0.65 0.96 1.61
CA VAL A 102 -0.31 1.41 2.63
C VAL A 102 -1.49 0.45 2.64
N GLY A 103 -1.69 -0.19 3.78
CA GLY A 103 -2.71 -1.22 3.94
C GLY A 103 -4.13 -0.69 3.78
N THR A 104 -5.06 -1.62 3.64
CA THR A 104 -6.45 -1.31 3.45
C THR A 104 -7.04 -0.76 4.75
N ASP A 105 -7.88 0.26 4.61
CA ASP A 105 -8.58 0.86 5.72
C ASP A 105 -9.69 -0.07 6.21
N LYS A 106 -9.74 -0.30 7.52
CA LYS A 106 -10.79 -1.10 8.15
C LYS A 106 -12.19 -0.57 7.81
N SER A 107 -12.36 0.74 7.75
CA SER A 107 -13.65 1.34 7.44
C SER A 107 -14.10 1.07 6.00
N ALA A 108 -13.18 0.86 5.08
CA ALA A 108 -13.51 0.59 3.68
C ALA A 108 -14.14 -0.78 3.48
N ILE A 109 -13.76 -1.78 4.29
CA ILE A 109 -14.25 -3.16 4.17
C ILE A 109 -15.21 -3.51 5.32
N ASN A 110 -15.06 -2.87 6.47
CA ASN A 110 -15.83 -3.15 7.69
C ASN A 110 -15.75 -4.63 8.07
N ASP A 111 -14.56 -5.21 7.98
CA ASP A 111 -14.31 -6.61 8.24
C ASP A 111 -13.16 -6.72 9.25
N PRO A 112 -13.38 -7.34 10.42
CA PRO A 112 -12.33 -7.47 11.42
C PRO A 112 -11.13 -8.29 10.96
N SER A 113 -11.27 -9.09 9.91
CA SER A 113 -10.16 -9.85 9.35
C SER A 113 -9.23 -9.02 8.46
N ILE A 114 -9.53 -7.75 8.22
CA ILE A 114 -8.73 -6.93 7.30
C ILE A 114 -7.30 -6.71 7.82
N PHE A 115 -7.13 -6.65 9.14
CA PHE A 115 -5.79 -6.50 9.71
C PHE A 115 -4.93 -7.72 9.35
N ALA A 116 -5.49 -8.93 9.49
CA ALA A 116 -4.78 -10.16 9.12
C ALA A 116 -4.51 -10.20 7.61
N PHE A 117 -5.45 -9.75 6.80
CA PHE A 117 -5.27 -9.67 5.35
C PHE A 117 -4.10 -8.75 5.01
N ASN A 118 -4.03 -7.58 5.63
CA ASN A 118 -2.93 -6.64 5.40
C ASN A 118 -1.58 -7.27 5.79
N ALA A 119 -1.53 -8.02 6.89
CA ALA A 119 -0.31 -8.71 7.31
C ALA A 119 0.09 -9.79 6.31
N ASP A 120 -0.87 -10.56 5.80
CA ASP A 120 -0.60 -11.60 4.80
C ASP A 120 -0.08 -10.99 3.51
N VAL A 121 -0.66 -9.88 3.08
CA VAL A 121 -0.19 -9.17 1.88
C VAL A 121 1.23 -8.65 2.08
N ALA A 122 1.54 -8.09 3.24
CA ALA A 122 2.89 -7.62 3.53
C ALA A 122 3.91 -8.75 3.43
N ALA A 123 3.56 -9.93 3.92
CA ALA A 123 4.41 -11.11 3.81
C ALA A 123 4.58 -11.54 2.35
N ASP A 124 3.49 -11.54 1.57
CA ASP A 124 3.53 -11.87 0.15
C ASP A 124 4.45 -10.93 -0.64
N LEU A 125 4.47 -9.67 -0.26
CA LEU A 125 5.29 -8.64 -0.92
C LEU A 125 6.72 -8.58 -0.35
N LYS A 126 7.02 -9.41 0.66
CA LYS A 126 8.30 -9.43 1.35
C LYS A 126 8.66 -8.04 1.89
N SER A 127 7.67 -7.40 2.51
CA SER A 127 7.74 -6.03 2.98
C SER A 127 7.85 -6.01 4.51
N VAL A 128 8.62 -5.06 5.04
CA VAL A 128 8.70 -4.84 6.49
C VAL A 128 7.42 -4.15 6.94
N VAL A 129 6.81 -4.64 8.01
CA VAL A 129 5.57 -4.06 8.54
C VAL A 129 5.88 -2.97 9.54
N LEU A 130 5.31 -1.79 9.32
CA LEU A 130 5.31 -0.70 10.28
C LEU A 130 3.88 -0.54 10.81
N LEU A 131 3.70 -0.78 12.10
CA LEU A 131 2.39 -0.72 12.73
C LEU A 131 2.14 0.70 13.24
N ALA A 132 1.12 1.36 12.69
CA ALA A 132 0.73 2.70 13.13
C ALA A 132 -0.33 2.57 14.22
N VAL A 133 -0.01 2.98 15.42
CA VAL A 133 -0.90 2.92 16.58
C VAL A 133 -1.06 4.32 17.15
N CYS A 134 -2.31 4.70 17.42
CA CYS A 134 -2.62 6.00 18.03
C CYS A 134 -2.69 5.94 19.53
#